data_01e40df3d07796d43bc8f88c5087332e
#
_entry.id   01e40df3d07796d43bc8f88c5087332e
#
_cell.length_a   1.000
_cell.length_b   1.000
_cell.length_c   1.000
_cell.angle_alpha   90.00
_cell.angle_beta   90.00
_cell.angle_gamma   90.00
#
_symmetry.space_group_name_H-M   'P 1'
#
loop_
_entity.id
_entity.type
_entity.pdbx_description
1 polymer ?
#
loop_
_entity_poly.entity_id
_entity_poly.type
_entity_poly.pdbx_seq_one_letter_code
_entity_poly.pdbx_strand_id
1 'polypeptide(L)'
;KSGIHRLIMSLEQRGFIKRLKHRARAMEIIKSFNNNFKQTVGINREFNNNSISIPLLGSIAAGNPIEAIENPNEFIEVPSSFIAKNNHYFGLKVNGLSMIENGIYDGDIAVIKKTNNIQNGKIAAVLTLENEITLKTVKIQNSKIHLIPGNKNFKEKIFNLEEVQIQGVLSGLIREYN
;
A
#
# COMPACT_ATOMS: atom_id res chain seq x y z
N LYS A 1 17.71 -29.76 -27.26
CA LYS A 1 16.51 -29.58 -26.40
C LYS A 1 16.45 -28.14 -26.01
N SER A 2 15.31 -27.45 -26.19
CA SER A 2 15.16 -26.00 -26.01
C SER A 2 15.39 -25.60 -24.55
N GLY A 3 15.87 -24.36 -24.32
CA GLY A 3 16.09 -23.80 -22.98
C GLY A 3 14.86 -23.85 -22.08
N ILE A 4 13.66 -23.69 -22.68
CA ILE A 4 12.37 -23.82 -22.00
C ILE A 4 12.17 -25.22 -21.40
N HIS A 5 12.58 -26.28 -22.08
CA HIS A 5 12.45 -27.66 -21.56
C HIS A 5 13.32 -27.88 -20.31
N ARG A 6 14.54 -27.34 -20.30
CA ARG A 6 15.43 -27.39 -19.13
C ARG A 6 14.87 -26.60 -17.94
N LEU A 7 14.27 -25.45 -18.20
CA LEU A 7 13.66 -24.61 -17.15
C LEU A 7 12.47 -25.35 -16.49
N ILE A 8 11.57 -25.93 -17.30
CA ILE A 8 10.42 -26.69 -16.81
C ILE A 8 10.86 -27.91 -15.99
N MET A 9 11.88 -28.65 -16.43
CA MET A 9 12.41 -29.78 -15.66
C MET A 9 13.04 -29.34 -14.34
N SER A 10 13.77 -28.21 -14.32
CA SER A 10 14.34 -27.65 -13.09
C SER A 10 13.27 -27.22 -12.08
N LEU A 11 12.20 -26.61 -12.56
CA LEU A 11 11.06 -26.21 -11.70
C LEU A 11 10.31 -27.43 -11.13
N GLU A 12 10.17 -28.48 -11.92
CA GLU A 12 9.53 -29.73 -11.48
C GLU A 12 10.41 -30.45 -10.43
N GLN A 13 11.73 -30.57 -10.66
CA GLN A 13 12.68 -31.15 -9.71
C GLN A 13 12.73 -30.39 -8.37
N ARG A 14 12.58 -29.08 -8.39
CA ARG A 14 12.54 -28.24 -7.19
C ARG A 14 11.15 -28.20 -6.53
N GLY A 15 10.15 -28.88 -7.11
CA GLY A 15 8.81 -29.00 -6.54
C GLY A 15 7.95 -27.74 -6.67
N PHE A 16 8.26 -26.83 -7.61
CA PHE A 16 7.45 -25.65 -7.88
C PHE A 16 6.25 -25.97 -8.76
N ILE A 17 6.41 -26.92 -9.68
CA ILE A 17 5.35 -27.37 -10.60
C ILE A 17 5.27 -28.89 -10.64
N LYS A 18 4.11 -29.41 -11.03
CA LYS A 18 3.88 -30.84 -11.28
C LYS A 18 3.17 -30.99 -12.62
N ARG A 19 3.61 -31.95 -13.44
CA ARG A 19 2.91 -32.31 -14.69
C ARG A 19 1.75 -33.24 -14.37
N LEU A 20 0.60 -32.92 -14.94
CA LEU A 20 -0.57 -33.77 -14.80
C LEU A 20 -0.47 -34.96 -15.78
N LYS A 21 -0.62 -36.16 -15.26
CA LYS A 21 -0.68 -37.40 -16.10
C LYS A 21 -1.94 -37.36 -16.95
N HIS A 22 -1.83 -37.80 -18.20
CA HIS A 22 -2.93 -37.89 -19.16
C HIS A 22 -3.50 -36.57 -19.73
N ARG A 23 -2.83 -35.46 -19.55
CA ARG A 23 -3.16 -34.19 -20.20
C ARG A 23 -1.93 -33.58 -20.85
N ALA A 24 -1.91 -33.49 -22.17
CA ALA A 24 -0.83 -32.88 -22.92
C ALA A 24 -0.66 -31.38 -22.51
N ARG A 25 0.54 -31.00 -22.08
CA ARG A 25 0.92 -29.62 -21.68
C ARG A 25 0.25 -29.08 -20.41
N ALA A 26 -0.44 -29.87 -19.61
CA ALA A 26 -1.03 -29.41 -18.35
C ALA A 26 0.00 -29.47 -17.21
N MET A 27 0.18 -28.35 -16.54
CA MET A 27 1.08 -28.18 -15.39
C MET A 27 0.30 -27.53 -14.24
N GLU A 28 0.55 -28.01 -13.03
CA GLU A 28 -0.01 -27.49 -11.79
C GLU A 28 1.11 -26.80 -10.99
N ILE A 29 0.86 -25.60 -10.47
CA ILE A 29 1.79 -24.88 -9.60
C ILE A 29 1.60 -25.41 -8.17
N ILE A 30 2.63 -26.06 -7.61
CA ILE A 30 2.59 -26.64 -6.26
C ILE A 30 3.07 -25.64 -5.21
N LYS A 31 4.09 -24.84 -5.55
CA LYS A 31 4.64 -23.81 -4.67
C LYS A 31 4.55 -22.45 -5.36
N SER A 32 3.79 -21.51 -4.79
CA SER A 32 3.85 -20.11 -5.14
C SER A 32 4.89 -19.42 -4.27
N PHE A 33 5.59 -18.41 -4.79
CA PHE A 33 6.57 -17.62 -4.04
C PHE A 33 5.99 -16.96 -2.78
N ASN A 34 4.67 -16.80 -2.70
CA ASN A 34 3.99 -16.21 -1.55
C ASN A 34 3.80 -17.15 -0.35
N ASN A 35 4.20 -18.43 -0.42
CA ASN A 35 4.01 -19.39 0.68
C ASN A 35 5.23 -19.60 1.58
N ASN A 36 6.37 -18.97 1.32
CA ASN A 36 7.59 -19.21 2.10
C ASN A 36 7.72 -18.41 3.41
N PHE A 37 6.67 -17.69 3.84
CA PHE A 37 6.68 -17.04 5.17
C PHE A 37 6.03 -17.88 6.29
N LYS A 38 5.65 -19.14 6.03
CA LYS A 38 4.89 -19.97 6.99
C LYS A 38 5.70 -20.88 7.91
N GLN A 39 7.04 -20.78 7.97
CA GLN A 39 7.81 -21.81 8.72
C GLN A 39 8.84 -21.30 9.72
N THR A 40 8.67 -20.18 10.38
CA THR A 40 9.63 -19.82 11.44
C THR A 40 9.05 -19.17 12.70
N VAL A 41 7.79 -19.39 13.06
CA VAL A 41 7.39 -19.22 14.48
C VAL A 41 6.23 -20.17 14.74
N GLY A 42 6.42 -21.14 15.64
CA GLY A 42 5.39 -22.09 16.07
C GLY A 42 4.26 -21.43 16.86
N ILE A 43 3.43 -20.71 16.18
CA ILE A 43 2.13 -20.27 16.66
C ILE A 43 1.11 -20.81 15.67
N ASN A 44 0.38 -21.86 16.09
CA ASN A 44 -0.86 -22.31 15.44
C ASN A 44 -1.90 -21.19 15.55
N ARG A 45 -1.74 -20.13 14.75
CA ARG A 45 -2.85 -19.25 14.42
C ARG A 45 -3.45 -19.79 13.13
N GLU A 46 -4.66 -20.34 13.22
CA GLU A 46 -5.55 -20.41 12.08
C GLU A 46 -5.68 -18.98 11.57
N PHE A 47 -4.91 -18.62 10.54
CA PHE A 47 -5.09 -17.37 9.83
C PHE A 47 -6.44 -17.49 9.13
N ASN A 48 -7.49 -17.03 9.82
CA ASN A 48 -8.75 -16.72 9.18
C ASN A 48 -8.42 -15.82 7.98
N ASN A 49 -8.98 -16.14 6.81
CA ASN A 49 -8.80 -15.42 5.53
C ASN A 49 -9.35 -13.96 5.55
N ASN A 50 -9.29 -13.27 6.68
CA ASN A 50 -9.88 -11.96 6.92
C ASN A 50 -8.87 -10.82 6.95
N SER A 51 -7.59 -11.06 6.66
CA SER A 51 -6.57 -10.03 6.51
C SER A 51 -5.97 -10.04 5.11
N ILE A 52 -5.54 -8.88 4.67
CA ILE A 52 -4.88 -8.66 3.39
C ILE A 52 -3.57 -7.93 3.65
N SER A 53 -2.50 -8.43 3.05
CA SER A 53 -1.17 -7.80 3.11
C SER A 53 -1.10 -6.65 2.13
N ILE A 54 -0.79 -5.44 2.61
CA ILE A 54 -0.56 -4.25 1.78
C ILE A 54 0.85 -3.73 2.01
N PRO A 55 1.50 -3.11 1.00
CA PRO A 55 2.81 -2.51 1.17
C PRO A 55 2.77 -1.37 2.19
N LEU A 56 3.72 -1.34 3.11
CA LEU A 56 3.93 -0.25 4.04
C LEU A 56 5.03 0.66 3.50
N LEU A 57 4.66 1.90 3.23
CA LEU A 57 5.59 2.92 2.79
C LEU A 57 6.03 3.70 4.03
N GLY A 58 7.33 3.62 4.35
CA GLY A 58 7.96 4.46 5.35
C GLY A 58 7.92 5.93 4.93
N SER A 59 8.64 6.81 5.64
CA SER A 59 8.88 8.17 5.14
C SER A 59 9.54 8.03 3.78
N ILE A 60 8.78 8.29 2.72
CA ILE A 60 9.26 8.09 1.36
C ILE A 60 10.43 9.03 1.18
N ALA A 61 11.59 8.45 0.89
CA ALA A 61 12.74 9.21 0.47
C ALA A 61 12.30 10.11 -0.69
N ALA A 62 12.48 11.40 -0.50
CA ALA A 62 12.06 12.46 -1.40
C ALA A 62 12.27 12.06 -2.87
N GLY A 63 11.24 12.13 -3.68
CA GLY A 63 11.39 12.19 -5.13
C GLY A 63 10.71 11.12 -5.97
N ASN A 64 10.24 10.02 -5.42
CA ASN A 64 9.61 9.00 -6.23
C ASN A 64 8.09 8.96 -6.01
N PRO A 65 7.26 9.07 -7.06
CA PRO A 65 5.85 8.72 -6.98
C PRO A 65 5.70 7.30 -6.42
N ILE A 66 4.61 7.04 -5.69
CA ILE A 66 4.32 5.71 -5.13
C ILE A 66 4.36 4.62 -6.21
N GLU A 67 4.10 4.98 -7.45
CA GLU A 67 4.20 4.10 -8.63
C GLU A 67 5.62 3.60 -8.92
N ALA A 68 6.64 4.33 -8.47
CA ALA A 68 8.04 3.97 -8.66
C ALA A 68 8.59 3.03 -7.56
N ILE A 69 7.76 2.66 -6.56
CA ILE A 69 8.15 1.68 -5.55
C ILE A 69 7.85 0.27 -6.08
N GLU A 70 8.72 -0.20 -6.97
CA GLU A 70 8.58 -1.53 -7.59
C GLU A 70 8.76 -2.68 -6.58
N ASN A 71 9.44 -2.44 -5.45
CA ASN A 71 9.69 -3.46 -4.42
C ASN A 71 9.58 -2.85 -3.01
N PRO A 72 8.39 -2.81 -2.41
CA PRO A 72 8.25 -2.41 -1.02
C PRO A 72 8.97 -3.41 -0.10
N ASN A 73 9.83 -2.90 0.79
CA ASN A 73 10.60 -3.73 1.73
C ASN A 73 9.75 -4.22 2.92
N GLU A 74 8.64 -3.54 3.19
CA GLU A 74 7.79 -3.79 4.34
C GLU A 74 6.33 -3.95 3.92
N PHE A 75 5.60 -4.80 4.65
CA PHE A 75 4.18 -5.05 4.45
C PHE A 75 3.47 -5.03 5.80
N ILE A 76 2.19 -4.65 5.78
CA ILE A 76 1.34 -4.69 6.95
C ILE A 76 0.05 -5.47 6.63
N GLU A 77 -0.40 -6.26 7.61
CA GLU A 77 -1.68 -6.97 7.53
C GLU A 77 -2.82 -6.06 7.96
N VAL A 78 -3.81 -5.88 7.10
CA VAL A 78 -5.00 -5.09 7.39
C VAL A 78 -6.26 -5.96 7.31
N PRO A 79 -7.29 -5.70 8.14
CA PRO A 79 -8.56 -6.40 8.03
C PRO A 79 -9.15 -6.27 6.62
N SER A 80 -9.67 -7.35 6.06
CA SER A 80 -10.29 -7.35 4.74
C SER A 80 -11.49 -6.40 4.64
N SER A 81 -12.12 -6.06 5.77
CA SER A 81 -13.18 -5.05 5.85
C SER A 81 -12.74 -3.63 5.49
N PHE A 82 -11.43 -3.32 5.58
CA PHE A 82 -10.87 -2.03 5.17
C PHE A 82 -10.63 -1.93 3.67
N ILE A 83 -10.65 -3.07 2.98
CA ILE A 83 -10.23 -3.22 1.60
C ILE A 83 -11.44 -3.55 0.73
N ALA A 84 -11.82 -2.65 -0.17
CA ALA A 84 -12.81 -2.95 -1.20
C ALA A 84 -12.14 -3.76 -2.32
N LYS A 85 -12.85 -4.79 -2.82
CA LYS A 85 -12.41 -5.59 -3.96
C LYS A 85 -12.11 -4.70 -5.16
N ASN A 86 -11.08 -5.05 -5.93
CA ASN A 86 -10.64 -4.34 -7.14
C ASN A 86 -10.02 -2.94 -6.92
N ASN A 87 -9.59 -2.61 -5.71
CA ASN A 87 -8.83 -1.41 -5.42
C ASN A 87 -7.44 -1.77 -4.89
N HIS A 88 -6.48 -0.91 -5.15
CA HIS A 88 -5.12 -1.01 -4.59
C HIS A 88 -5.01 -0.16 -3.33
N TYR A 89 -4.27 -0.65 -2.34
CA TYR A 89 -4.06 0.03 -1.07
C TYR A 89 -2.59 -0.02 -0.69
N PHE A 90 -2.17 0.93 0.11
CA PHE A 90 -0.87 0.96 0.77
C PHE A 90 -0.99 1.57 2.16
N GLY A 91 -0.08 1.20 3.05
CA GLY A 91 0.11 1.83 4.36
C GLY A 91 1.09 3.00 4.23
N LEU A 92 0.81 4.10 4.92
CA LEU A 92 1.71 5.24 5.05
C LEU A 92 1.96 5.50 6.53
N LYS A 93 3.22 5.46 6.97
CA LYS A 93 3.57 5.82 8.34
C LYS A 93 3.44 7.32 8.53
N VAL A 94 2.62 7.72 9.49
CA VAL A 94 2.38 9.13 9.81
C VAL A 94 3.54 9.67 10.63
N ASN A 95 4.09 10.80 10.19
CA ASN A 95 5.12 11.55 10.92
C ASN A 95 4.61 12.96 11.22
N GLY A 96 4.65 13.34 12.48
CA GLY A 96 4.32 14.68 12.94
C GLY A 96 2.85 14.86 13.36
N LEU A 97 2.51 16.10 13.68
CA LEU A 97 1.31 16.46 14.43
C LEU A 97 0.28 17.24 13.62
N SER A 98 0.43 17.30 12.30
CA SER A 98 -0.38 18.18 11.44
C SER A 98 -1.86 17.78 11.31
N MET A 99 -2.24 16.57 11.75
CA MET A 99 -3.59 16.01 11.61
C MET A 99 -4.21 15.53 12.93
N ILE A 100 -3.70 16.00 14.07
CA ILE A 100 -4.11 15.53 15.41
C ILE A 100 -5.59 15.83 15.74
N GLU A 101 -6.13 16.95 15.27
CA GLU A 101 -7.53 17.32 15.48
C GLU A 101 -8.49 16.43 14.61
N ASN A 102 -7.96 15.73 13.62
CA ASN A 102 -8.65 14.68 12.89
C ASN A 102 -8.45 13.27 13.49
N GLY A 103 -7.81 13.17 14.67
CA GLY A 103 -7.55 11.91 15.35
C GLY A 103 -6.39 11.10 14.76
N ILE A 104 -5.55 11.69 13.90
CA ILE A 104 -4.37 11.08 13.29
C ILE A 104 -3.13 11.59 14.00
N TYR A 105 -2.38 10.68 14.62
CA TYR A 105 -1.24 11.00 15.46
C TYR A 105 0.08 10.50 14.85
N ASP A 106 1.15 11.04 15.37
CA ASP A 106 2.50 10.56 15.05
C ASP A 106 2.64 9.07 15.35
N GLY A 107 3.25 8.32 14.44
CA GLY A 107 3.40 6.87 14.54
C GLY A 107 2.23 6.03 14.05
N ASP A 108 1.05 6.62 13.78
CA ASP A 108 -0.05 5.90 13.15
C ASP A 108 0.34 5.35 11.77
N ILE A 109 -0.35 4.30 11.34
CA ILE A 109 -0.29 3.83 9.96
C ILE A 109 -1.62 4.17 9.29
N ALA A 110 -1.56 5.08 8.32
CA ALA A 110 -2.68 5.44 7.48
C ALA A 110 -2.84 4.41 6.36
N VAL A 111 -3.99 3.73 6.30
CA VAL A 111 -4.36 2.86 5.18
C VAL A 111 -4.96 3.72 4.08
N ILE A 112 -4.26 3.80 2.95
CA ILE A 112 -4.59 4.68 1.83
C ILE A 112 -5.11 3.84 0.67
N LYS A 113 -6.31 4.17 0.18
CA LYS A 113 -6.83 3.66 -1.08
C LYS A 113 -6.21 4.45 -2.23
N LYS A 114 -5.48 3.78 -3.12
CA LYS A 114 -4.85 4.40 -4.30
C LYS A 114 -5.93 4.96 -5.24
N THR A 115 -5.89 6.25 -5.48
CA THR A 115 -6.74 6.95 -6.46
C THR A 115 -6.17 8.34 -6.72
N ASN A 116 -6.35 8.85 -7.93
CA ASN A 116 -6.06 10.24 -8.29
C ASN A 116 -7.31 11.13 -8.22
N ASN A 117 -8.49 10.54 -7.98
CA ASN A 117 -9.75 11.27 -7.87
C ASN A 117 -10.16 11.41 -6.41
N ILE A 118 -10.42 12.64 -5.97
CA ILE A 118 -10.77 12.96 -4.60
C ILE A 118 -11.99 13.88 -4.54
N GLN A 119 -12.84 13.65 -3.55
CA GLN A 119 -13.93 14.56 -3.19
C GLN A 119 -13.44 15.57 -2.14
N ASN A 120 -13.94 16.81 -2.22
CA ASN A 120 -13.67 17.84 -1.23
C ASN A 120 -14.02 17.38 0.20
N GLY A 121 -13.17 17.75 1.17
CA GLY A 121 -13.33 17.39 2.56
C GLY A 121 -12.80 16.00 2.94
N LYS A 122 -12.28 15.22 2.00
CA LYS A 122 -11.60 13.95 2.29
C LYS A 122 -10.15 14.18 2.68
N ILE A 123 -9.63 13.30 3.51
CA ILE A 123 -8.21 13.25 3.86
C ILE A 123 -7.49 12.40 2.82
N ALA A 124 -6.40 12.94 2.27
CA ALA A 124 -5.62 12.28 1.23
C ALA A 124 -4.12 12.35 1.48
N ALA A 125 -3.43 11.36 0.93
CA ALA A 125 -1.99 11.39 0.74
C ALA A 125 -1.71 12.17 -0.56
N VAL A 126 -0.94 13.24 -0.45
CA VAL A 126 -0.62 14.15 -1.56
C VAL A 126 0.89 14.31 -1.66
N LEU A 127 1.43 14.07 -2.84
CA LEU A 127 2.83 14.34 -3.19
C LEU A 127 2.94 15.79 -3.65
N THR A 128 3.84 16.55 -3.05
CA THR A 128 4.13 17.96 -3.41
C THR A 128 5.34 18.05 -4.34
N LEU A 129 5.58 19.24 -4.93
CA LEU A 129 6.79 19.52 -5.72
C LEU A 129 8.10 19.39 -4.91
N GLU A 130 8.02 19.52 -3.58
CA GLU A 130 9.15 19.30 -2.68
C GLU A 130 9.48 17.81 -2.52
N ASN A 131 8.77 16.94 -3.26
CA ASN A 131 8.85 15.49 -3.20
C ASN A 131 8.50 14.92 -1.81
N GLU A 132 7.68 15.62 -1.07
CA GLU A 132 7.16 15.17 0.22
C GLU A 132 5.75 14.61 0.05
N ILE A 133 5.48 13.44 0.65
CA ILE A 133 4.12 12.96 0.81
C ILE A 133 3.58 13.47 2.13
N THR A 134 2.45 14.16 2.03
CA THR A 134 1.75 14.71 3.20
C THR A 134 0.32 14.23 3.27
N LEU A 135 -0.20 14.06 4.50
CA LEU A 135 -1.59 13.72 4.75
C LEU A 135 -2.34 14.99 5.16
N LYS A 136 -3.34 15.40 4.38
CA LYS A 136 -4.13 16.64 4.62
C LYS A 136 -5.57 16.44 4.20
N THR A 137 -6.46 17.26 4.78
CA THR A 137 -7.81 17.42 4.22
C THR A 137 -7.71 18.23 2.93
N VAL A 138 -8.30 17.72 1.87
CA VAL A 138 -8.21 18.33 0.53
C VAL A 138 -9.49 19.07 0.20
N LYS A 139 -9.33 20.30 -0.32
CA LYS A 139 -10.41 21.07 -0.95
C LYS A 139 -9.93 21.62 -2.28
N ILE A 140 -10.66 21.32 -3.35
CA ILE A 140 -10.38 21.87 -4.69
C ILE A 140 -11.39 22.96 -4.97
N GLN A 141 -10.89 24.15 -5.24
CA GLN A 141 -11.71 25.34 -5.56
C GLN A 141 -10.93 26.26 -6.50
N ASN A 142 -11.61 26.79 -7.54
CA ASN A 142 -11.03 27.76 -8.49
C ASN A 142 -9.69 27.28 -9.12
N SER A 143 -9.64 26.03 -9.56
CA SER A 143 -8.44 25.39 -10.14
C SER A 143 -7.22 25.34 -9.21
N LYS A 144 -7.44 25.52 -7.91
CA LYS A 144 -6.43 25.37 -6.86
C LYS A 144 -6.80 24.24 -5.92
N ILE A 145 -5.79 23.61 -5.35
CA ILE A 145 -5.92 22.62 -4.31
C ILE A 145 -5.44 23.19 -2.97
N HIS A 146 -6.30 23.10 -1.99
CA HIS A 146 -6.08 23.53 -0.63
C HIS A 146 -5.75 22.31 0.22
N LEU A 147 -4.57 22.27 0.82
CA LEU A 147 -4.11 21.24 1.74
C LEU A 147 -4.28 21.76 3.17
N ILE A 148 -5.38 21.37 3.79
CA ILE A 148 -5.83 21.87 5.08
C ILE A 148 -5.34 20.92 6.18
N PRO A 149 -4.50 21.39 7.12
CA PRO A 149 -4.09 20.59 8.27
C PRO A 149 -5.26 20.41 9.25
N GLY A 150 -5.27 19.31 9.96
CA GLY A 150 -6.12 19.08 11.14
C GLY A 150 -5.39 19.45 12.43
N ASN A 151 -4.78 20.62 12.46
CA ASN A 151 -4.13 21.20 13.62
C ASN A 151 -3.96 22.70 13.38
N LYS A 152 -4.56 23.52 14.24
CA LYS A 152 -4.53 25.00 14.16
C LYS A 152 -3.14 25.62 14.29
N ASN A 153 -2.15 24.89 14.77
CA ASN A 153 -0.75 25.35 14.82
C ASN A 153 -0.06 25.26 13.44
N PHE A 154 -0.71 24.63 12.45
CA PHE A 154 -0.21 24.50 11.09
C PHE A 154 -1.05 25.35 10.16
N LYS A 155 -0.42 25.94 9.15
CA LYS A 155 -1.11 26.76 8.16
C LYS A 155 -1.53 25.90 6.96
N GLU A 156 -2.68 26.24 6.41
CA GLU A 156 -3.12 25.74 5.10
C GLU A 156 -2.09 26.10 4.03
N LYS A 157 -1.80 25.15 3.12
CA LYS A 157 -1.00 25.37 1.92
C LYS A 157 -1.90 25.30 0.70
N ILE A 158 -1.72 26.22 -0.23
CA ILE A 158 -2.51 26.33 -1.47
C ILE A 158 -1.57 26.15 -2.65
N PHE A 159 -1.90 25.26 -3.57
CA PHE A 159 -1.12 24.93 -4.74
C PHE A 159 -1.99 25.03 -6.01
N ASN A 160 -1.37 25.17 -7.17
CA ASN A 160 -2.04 24.86 -8.43
C ASN A 160 -2.19 23.34 -8.55
N LEU A 161 -3.18 22.87 -9.28
CA LEU A 161 -3.42 21.42 -9.42
C LEU A 161 -2.23 20.66 -10.03
N GLU A 162 -1.42 21.34 -10.85
CA GLU A 162 -0.23 20.79 -11.50
C GLU A 162 0.98 20.67 -10.56
N GLU A 163 0.95 21.36 -9.43
CA GLU A 163 2.04 21.38 -8.45
C GLU A 163 1.98 20.24 -7.42
N VAL A 164 0.92 19.45 -7.46
CA VAL A 164 0.71 18.35 -6.52
C VAL A 164 0.11 17.13 -7.22
N GLN A 165 0.39 15.95 -6.69
CA GLN A 165 -0.18 14.71 -7.17
C GLN A 165 -0.90 13.98 -6.04
N ILE A 166 -2.20 13.73 -6.22
CA ILE A 166 -2.98 12.93 -5.28
C ILE A 166 -2.56 11.48 -5.44
N GLN A 167 -2.07 10.87 -4.35
CA GLN A 167 -1.63 9.49 -4.31
C GLN A 167 -2.76 8.54 -3.86
N GLY A 168 -3.69 9.04 -3.06
CA GLY A 168 -4.83 8.26 -2.60
C GLY A 168 -5.58 8.91 -1.45
N VAL A 169 -6.68 8.28 -1.07
CA VAL A 169 -7.61 8.75 -0.02
C VAL A 169 -7.50 7.86 1.21
N LEU A 170 -7.53 8.45 2.39
CA LEU A 170 -7.55 7.74 3.66
C LEU A 170 -8.77 6.82 3.75
N SER A 171 -8.54 5.54 4.00
CA SER A 171 -9.54 4.50 4.18
C SER A 171 -9.68 4.06 5.64
N GLY A 172 -8.59 4.11 6.40
CA GLY A 172 -8.56 3.71 7.79
C GLY A 172 -7.23 4.04 8.45
N LEU A 173 -7.16 3.81 9.77
CA LEU A 173 -5.95 3.99 10.58
C LEU A 173 -5.67 2.74 11.40
N ILE A 174 -4.40 2.43 11.57
CA ILE A 174 -3.93 1.41 12.51
C ILE A 174 -3.01 2.11 13.50
N ARG A 175 -3.25 1.88 14.79
CA ARG A 175 -2.46 2.41 15.89
C ARG A 175 -2.08 1.30 16.84
N GLU A 176 -0.81 1.24 17.17
CA GLU A 176 -0.27 0.37 18.22
C GLU A 176 -0.05 1.19 19.49
N TYR A 177 -0.41 0.62 20.63
CA TYR A 177 -0.16 1.18 21.95
C TYR A 177 0.88 0.28 22.63
N ASN A 178 2.05 0.86 22.96
CA ASN A 178 3.12 0.18 23.68
C ASN A 178 3.04 0.47 25.17
#